data_6f1ccb96bb29524cecaa818e162289a3
#
_entry.id   6f1ccb96bb29524cecaa818e162289a3
#
_cell.length_a   1.000
_cell.length_b   1.000
_cell.length_c   1.000
_cell.angle_alpha   90.00
_cell.angle_beta   90.00
_cell.angle_gamma   90.00
#
_symmetry.space_group_name_H-M   'P 1'
#
loop_
_entity.id
_entity.type
_entity.pdbx_description
1 polymer ?
#
loop_
_entity_poly.entity_id
_entity_poly.type
_entity_poly.pdbx_seq_one_letter_code
_entity_poly.pdbx_strand_id
1 'polypeptide(L)'
;FDQLDTALYQAEKMLKEGADIIDIGGESTRPGFAYVPAEEEIERTIPVIEGIRKRFDTVISIDTYKAETARAAIKAGASLVNDLWGLKRDDEIANVIAQAKVACCLMHNRTNTEYVHFMQDMKADLEESMELARKAGISKDQIILDPGVGFAKSVEQNLEAIGKVGELLEFGCPVLLATSRKSVIGKTLDLEVDQRLEG
;
A
#
# COMPACT_ATOMS: atom_id res chain seq x y z
N PHE A 1 -17.01 -21.89 7.99
CA PHE A 1 -15.73 -21.65 7.30
C PHE A 1 -14.90 -20.77 8.21
N ASP A 2 -13.66 -21.18 8.52
CA ASP A 2 -12.72 -20.37 9.29
C ASP A 2 -12.36 -19.13 8.44
N GLN A 3 -12.09 -18.00 9.11
CA GLN A 3 -11.67 -16.77 8.42
C GLN A 3 -10.40 -17.02 7.58
N LEU A 4 -9.50 -17.86 8.06
CA LEU A 4 -8.29 -18.26 7.34
C LEU A 4 -8.62 -19.01 6.04
N ASP A 5 -9.51 -19.99 6.06
CA ASP A 5 -9.87 -20.74 4.85
C ASP A 5 -10.53 -19.84 3.80
N THR A 6 -11.33 -18.88 4.23
CA THR A 6 -11.92 -17.87 3.33
C THR A 6 -10.85 -16.99 2.68
N ALA A 7 -9.86 -16.53 3.44
CA ALA A 7 -8.76 -15.72 2.93
C ALA A 7 -7.90 -16.50 1.93
N LEU A 8 -7.59 -17.76 2.23
CA LEU A 8 -6.80 -18.63 1.34
C LEU A 8 -7.55 -18.96 0.04
N TYR A 9 -8.85 -19.21 0.11
CA TYR A 9 -9.69 -19.40 -1.07
C TYR A 9 -9.72 -18.14 -1.95
N GLN A 10 -9.84 -16.96 -1.32
CA GLN A 10 -9.82 -15.69 -2.05
C GLN A 10 -8.46 -15.42 -2.71
N ALA A 11 -7.35 -15.71 -2.03
CA ALA A 11 -6.02 -15.61 -2.60
C ALA A 11 -5.84 -16.53 -3.82
N GLU A 12 -6.27 -17.79 -3.72
CA GLU A 12 -6.24 -18.75 -4.83
C GLU A 12 -7.05 -18.25 -6.03
N LYS A 13 -8.25 -17.69 -5.77
CA LYS A 13 -9.11 -17.12 -6.79
C LYS A 13 -8.43 -15.95 -7.49
N MET A 14 -7.86 -15.00 -6.73
CA MET A 14 -7.15 -13.84 -7.28
C MET A 14 -5.97 -14.28 -8.16
N LEU A 15 -5.19 -15.25 -7.73
CA LEU A 15 -4.07 -15.79 -8.51
C LEU A 15 -4.53 -16.46 -9.83
N LYS A 16 -5.63 -17.22 -9.80
CA LYS A 16 -6.23 -17.79 -10.99
C LYS A 16 -6.79 -16.74 -11.96
N GLU A 17 -7.20 -15.60 -11.43
CA GLU A 17 -7.68 -14.44 -12.20
C GLU A 17 -6.53 -13.55 -12.71
N GLY A 18 -5.27 -13.88 -12.39
CA GLY A 18 -4.07 -13.22 -12.94
C GLY A 18 -3.41 -12.20 -12.00
N ALA A 19 -3.67 -12.26 -10.69
CA ALA A 19 -2.94 -11.44 -9.73
C ALA A 19 -1.47 -11.90 -9.61
N ASP A 20 -0.53 -10.98 -9.70
CA ASP A 20 0.91 -11.23 -9.51
C ASP A 20 1.35 -11.04 -8.06
N ILE A 21 0.63 -10.19 -7.31
CA ILE A 21 0.92 -9.84 -5.92
C ILE A 21 -0.37 -10.01 -5.10
N ILE A 22 -0.26 -10.66 -3.95
CA ILE A 22 -1.35 -10.70 -2.96
C ILE A 22 -1.01 -9.75 -1.83
N ASP A 23 -1.82 -8.69 -1.68
CA ASP A 23 -1.67 -7.68 -0.63
C ASP A 23 -2.57 -8.03 0.57
N ILE A 24 -1.98 -8.08 1.76
CA ILE A 24 -2.64 -8.54 2.99
C ILE A 24 -2.61 -7.41 4.01
N GLY A 25 -3.78 -7.03 4.53
CA GLY A 25 -3.91 -6.01 5.56
C GLY A 25 -4.80 -6.48 6.71
N GLY A 26 -4.42 -6.16 7.93
CA GLY A 26 -5.17 -6.48 9.15
C GLY A 26 -5.97 -5.32 9.71
N GLU A 27 -5.70 -4.09 9.24
CA GLU A 27 -6.39 -2.85 9.58
C GLU A 27 -7.05 -2.26 8.34
N SER A 28 -8.27 -1.77 8.46
CA SER A 28 -8.90 -1.01 7.38
C SER A 28 -8.34 0.41 7.34
N THR A 29 -7.73 0.78 6.25
CA THR A 29 -7.11 2.11 6.04
C THR A 29 -8.10 3.16 5.51
N ARG A 30 -9.39 2.82 5.38
CA ARG A 30 -10.44 3.76 4.95
C ARG A 30 -10.67 4.83 6.01
N PRO A 31 -10.92 6.10 5.62
CA PRO A 31 -11.24 7.15 6.58
C PRO A 31 -12.38 6.75 7.53
N GLY A 32 -12.20 6.95 8.85
CA GLY A 32 -13.21 6.66 9.88
C GLY A 32 -13.18 5.25 10.46
N PHE A 33 -12.24 4.38 10.05
CA PHE A 33 -12.06 3.08 10.70
C PHE A 33 -11.25 3.20 11.99
N ALA A 34 -11.51 2.28 12.92
CA ALA A 34 -10.84 2.24 14.21
C ALA A 34 -9.39 1.76 14.03
N TYR A 35 -8.50 2.36 14.82
CA TYR A 35 -7.12 1.87 14.96
C TYR A 35 -7.09 0.45 15.49
N VAL A 36 -6.27 -0.39 14.89
CA VAL A 36 -6.01 -1.77 15.30
C VAL A 36 -4.60 -1.83 15.91
N PRO A 37 -4.40 -2.32 17.15
CA PRO A 37 -3.08 -2.53 17.73
C PRO A 37 -2.23 -3.50 16.89
N ALA A 38 -0.90 -3.37 16.96
CA ALA A 38 0.00 -4.21 16.18
C ALA A 38 -0.15 -5.71 16.47
N GLU A 39 -0.36 -6.06 17.75
CA GLU A 39 -0.58 -7.45 18.16
C GLU A 39 -1.81 -8.05 17.46
N GLU A 40 -2.92 -7.31 17.42
CA GLU A 40 -4.15 -7.77 16.78
C GLU A 40 -3.99 -7.84 15.25
N GLU A 41 -3.27 -6.88 14.65
CA GLU A 41 -2.96 -6.91 13.22
C GLU A 41 -2.09 -8.13 12.86
N ILE A 42 -1.10 -8.47 13.69
CA ILE A 42 -0.26 -9.65 13.57
C ILE A 42 -1.11 -10.92 13.65
N GLU A 43 -1.99 -11.03 14.66
CA GLU A 43 -2.88 -12.20 14.81
C GLU A 43 -3.76 -12.42 13.58
N ARG A 44 -4.22 -11.35 12.93
CA ARG A 44 -5.06 -11.41 11.72
C ARG A 44 -4.28 -11.79 10.47
N THR A 45 -3.05 -11.29 10.31
CA THR A 45 -2.31 -11.35 9.04
C THR A 45 -1.35 -12.52 8.94
N ILE A 46 -0.64 -12.87 10.02
CA ILE A 46 0.42 -13.89 9.96
C ILE A 46 -0.08 -15.27 9.54
N PRO A 47 -1.20 -15.81 10.08
CA PRO A 47 -1.70 -17.10 9.62
C PRO A 47 -2.05 -17.14 8.14
N VAL A 48 -2.53 -16.01 7.59
CA VAL A 48 -2.86 -15.89 6.17
C VAL A 48 -1.60 -15.88 5.32
N ILE A 49 -0.58 -15.08 5.70
CA ILE A 49 0.72 -15.04 5.00
C ILE A 49 1.36 -16.40 4.95
N GLU A 50 1.46 -17.11 6.10
CA GLU A 50 2.02 -18.45 6.16
C GLU A 50 1.23 -19.47 5.34
N GLY A 51 -0.11 -19.36 5.37
CA GLY A 51 -0.98 -20.23 4.59
C GLY A 51 -0.83 -20.05 3.10
N ILE A 52 -0.70 -18.80 2.62
CA ILE A 52 -0.45 -18.49 1.20
C ILE A 52 0.95 -18.96 0.81
N ARG A 53 1.97 -18.67 1.61
CA ARG A 53 3.37 -19.08 1.32
C ARG A 53 3.54 -20.58 1.18
N LYS A 54 2.78 -21.37 1.94
CA LYS A 54 2.80 -22.84 1.86
C LYS A 54 2.13 -23.41 0.60
N ARG A 55 1.18 -22.67 0.01
CA ARG A 55 0.32 -23.18 -1.08
C ARG A 55 0.68 -22.62 -2.44
N PHE A 56 1.23 -21.40 -2.50
CA PHE A 56 1.40 -20.65 -3.75
C PHE A 56 2.80 -20.04 -3.83
N ASP A 57 3.37 -20.06 -5.03
CA ASP A 57 4.56 -19.30 -5.37
C ASP A 57 4.13 -17.93 -5.92
N THR A 58 4.03 -16.96 -5.04
CA THR A 58 3.58 -15.59 -5.36
C THR A 58 4.29 -14.56 -4.50
N VAL A 59 4.31 -13.32 -4.93
CA VAL A 59 4.74 -12.18 -4.13
C VAL A 59 3.66 -11.87 -3.10
N ILE A 60 4.05 -11.81 -1.82
CA ILE A 60 3.16 -11.42 -0.72
C ILE A 60 3.55 -10.05 -0.24
N SER A 61 2.59 -9.13 -0.25
CA SER A 61 2.67 -7.79 0.31
C SER A 61 1.94 -7.73 1.65
N ILE A 62 2.47 -6.96 2.59
CA ILE A 62 1.81 -6.59 3.84
C ILE A 62 1.45 -5.10 3.81
N ASP A 63 0.14 -4.77 3.87
CA ASP A 63 -0.36 -3.41 4.00
C ASP A 63 -0.32 -3.01 5.47
N THR A 64 0.73 -2.29 5.85
CA THR A 64 0.93 -1.78 7.22
C THR A 64 1.91 -0.62 7.25
N TYR A 65 1.70 0.28 8.20
CA TYR A 65 2.65 1.35 8.56
C TYR A 65 3.35 1.08 9.90
N LYS A 66 3.13 -0.10 10.51
CA LYS A 66 3.67 -0.47 11.83
C LYS A 66 4.88 -1.37 11.66
N ALA A 67 6.01 -0.96 12.23
CA ALA A 67 7.28 -1.71 12.14
C ALA A 67 7.18 -3.12 12.73
N GLU A 68 6.42 -3.29 13.82
CA GLU A 68 6.24 -4.58 14.48
C GLU A 68 5.47 -5.58 13.59
N THR A 69 4.36 -5.13 12.98
CA THR A 69 3.59 -5.92 12.02
C THR A 69 4.43 -6.26 10.78
N ALA A 70 5.14 -5.28 10.22
CA ALA A 70 6.02 -5.49 9.08
C ALA A 70 7.09 -6.56 9.37
N ARG A 71 7.75 -6.49 10.54
CA ARG A 71 8.75 -7.47 10.97
C ARG A 71 8.17 -8.88 11.07
N ALA A 72 7.00 -9.02 11.68
CA ALA A 72 6.32 -10.31 11.80
C ALA A 72 5.92 -10.88 10.43
N ALA A 73 5.35 -10.04 9.57
CA ALA A 73 4.92 -10.43 8.22
C ALA A 73 6.09 -10.86 7.33
N ILE A 74 7.20 -10.13 7.36
CA ILE A 74 8.42 -10.51 6.63
C ILE A 74 8.95 -11.86 7.11
N LYS A 75 8.98 -12.10 8.42
CA LYS A 75 9.38 -13.38 8.98
C LYS A 75 8.46 -14.53 8.55
N ALA A 76 7.17 -14.25 8.37
CA ALA A 76 6.17 -15.22 7.89
C ALA A 76 6.24 -15.46 6.37
N GLY A 77 6.96 -14.60 5.62
CA GLY A 77 7.19 -14.79 4.19
C GLY A 77 6.71 -13.66 3.28
N ALA A 78 6.29 -12.51 3.82
CA ALA A 78 6.08 -11.31 3.00
C ALA A 78 7.41 -10.80 2.43
N SER A 79 7.41 -10.36 1.18
CA SER A 79 8.57 -9.83 0.47
C SER A 79 8.41 -8.38 0.00
N LEU A 80 7.25 -7.78 0.28
CA LEU A 80 6.92 -6.39 0.01
C LEU A 80 6.20 -5.80 1.23
N VAL A 81 6.57 -4.58 1.63
CA VAL A 81 5.84 -3.78 2.62
C VAL A 81 5.13 -2.65 1.88
N ASN A 82 3.81 -2.62 1.93
CA ASN A 82 2.99 -1.55 1.38
C ASN A 82 2.67 -0.55 2.51
N ASP A 83 3.42 0.56 2.55
CA ASP A 83 3.29 1.57 3.61
C ASP A 83 2.50 2.77 3.10
N LEU A 84 1.25 2.88 3.55
CA LEU A 84 0.32 3.96 3.19
C LEU A 84 0.71 5.34 3.75
N TRP A 85 1.75 5.44 4.56
CA TRP A 85 2.28 6.69 5.12
C TRP A 85 3.68 7.02 4.62
N GLY A 86 4.26 6.20 3.75
CA GLY A 86 5.55 6.48 3.14
C GLY A 86 6.68 6.67 4.15
N LEU A 87 6.79 5.78 5.14
CA LEU A 87 7.78 5.75 6.22
C LEU A 87 7.68 6.89 7.25
N LYS A 88 6.56 7.64 7.27
CA LYS A 88 6.40 8.84 8.11
C LYS A 88 5.61 8.60 9.40
N ARG A 89 5.04 7.41 9.59
CA ARG A 89 4.15 7.13 10.73
C ARG A 89 4.82 6.38 11.87
N ASP A 90 5.76 5.51 11.55
CA ASP A 90 6.54 4.71 12.51
C ASP A 90 8.02 4.81 12.12
N ASP A 91 8.83 5.42 13.00
CA ASP A 91 10.24 5.71 12.74
C ASP A 91 11.10 4.44 12.55
N GLU A 92 10.63 3.28 13.01
CA GLU A 92 11.35 2.01 12.91
C GLU A 92 11.06 1.22 11.63
N ILE A 93 9.97 1.52 10.91
CA ILE A 93 9.57 0.70 9.75
C ILE A 93 10.62 0.71 8.63
N ALA A 94 11.27 1.85 8.40
CA ALA A 94 12.34 1.95 7.40
C ALA A 94 13.53 1.06 7.74
N ASN A 95 13.91 0.98 9.03
CA ASN A 95 14.97 0.11 9.51
C ASN A 95 14.61 -1.38 9.34
N VAL A 96 13.37 -1.75 9.60
CA VAL A 96 12.87 -3.12 9.41
C VAL A 96 12.98 -3.55 7.95
N ILE A 97 12.52 -2.71 7.03
CA ILE A 97 12.57 -2.96 5.59
C ILE A 97 14.03 -3.10 5.10
N ALA A 98 14.90 -2.14 5.49
CA ALA A 98 16.31 -2.12 5.10
C ALA A 98 17.07 -3.38 5.59
N GLN A 99 16.89 -3.76 6.87
CA GLN A 99 17.54 -4.93 7.45
C GLN A 99 17.09 -6.24 6.77
N ALA A 100 15.83 -6.34 6.43
CA ALA A 100 15.27 -7.51 5.77
C ALA A 100 15.56 -7.55 4.26
N LYS A 101 15.99 -6.43 3.67
CA LYS A 101 16.24 -6.27 2.22
C LYS A 101 15.04 -6.64 1.36
N VAL A 102 13.83 -6.37 1.83
CA VAL A 102 12.58 -6.55 1.08
C VAL A 102 12.21 -5.28 0.33
N ALA A 103 11.33 -5.40 -0.67
CA ALA A 103 10.80 -4.24 -1.37
C ALA A 103 9.80 -3.47 -0.49
N CYS A 104 9.56 -2.19 -0.84
CA CYS A 104 8.52 -1.38 -0.23
C CYS A 104 7.78 -0.54 -1.26
N CYS A 105 6.47 -0.38 -1.04
CA CYS A 105 5.65 0.60 -1.72
C CYS A 105 5.43 1.78 -0.78
N LEU A 106 5.85 2.97 -1.20
CA LEU A 106 5.75 4.20 -0.43
C LEU A 106 4.63 5.03 -1.00
N MET A 107 3.50 5.10 -0.27
CA MET A 107 2.34 5.84 -0.73
C MET A 107 2.36 7.28 -0.20
N HIS A 108 1.97 8.21 -1.07
CA HIS A 108 1.70 9.58 -0.69
C HIS A 108 0.40 9.69 0.12
N ASN A 109 0.52 10.17 1.35
CA ASN A 109 -0.61 10.46 2.23
C ASN A 109 -0.33 11.70 3.10
N ARG A 110 -1.39 12.39 3.52
CA ARG A 110 -1.36 13.53 4.44
C ARG A 110 -2.47 13.41 5.48
N THR A 111 -2.36 14.17 6.57
CA THR A 111 -3.42 14.31 7.58
C THR A 111 -4.48 15.35 7.20
N ASN A 112 -4.24 16.15 6.16
CA ASN A 112 -5.13 17.17 5.64
C ASN A 112 -5.16 17.13 4.10
N THR A 113 -6.02 17.95 3.48
CA THR A 113 -6.19 18.06 2.03
C THR A 113 -5.71 19.43 1.48
N GLU A 114 -4.83 20.09 2.24
CA GLU A 114 -4.32 21.42 1.90
C GLU A 114 -3.08 21.30 1.03
N TYR A 115 -3.16 21.84 -0.19
CA TYR A 115 -2.07 21.90 -1.17
C TYR A 115 -2.01 23.33 -1.76
N VAL A 116 -0.82 23.85 -1.95
CA VAL A 116 -0.59 25.11 -2.69
C VAL A 116 -0.49 24.80 -4.19
N HIS A 117 0.33 23.84 -4.55
CA HIS A 117 0.49 23.31 -5.90
C HIS A 117 0.50 21.79 -5.85
N PHE A 118 -0.68 21.19 -6.04
CA PHE A 118 -0.92 19.78 -5.73
C PHE A 118 0.17 18.81 -6.20
N MET A 119 0.51 18.81 -7.49
CA MET A 119 1.52 17.87 -8.01
C MET A 119 2.93 18.14 -7.47
N GLN A 120 3.30 19.42 -7.28
CA GLN A 120 4.60 19.78 -6.73
C GLN A 120 4.70 19.37 -5.26
N ASP A 121 3.66 19.65 -4.48
CA ASP A 121 3.60 19.30 -3.06
C ASP A 121 3.60 17.77 -2.86
N MET A 122 2.83 17.03 -3.70
CA MET A 122 2.81 15.57 -3.68
C MET A 122 4.19 14.98 -4.00
N LYS A 123 4.88 15.52 -5.01
CA LYS A 123 6.23 15.08 -5.35
C LYS A 123 7.23 15.38 -4.24
N ALA A 124 7.16 16.55 -3.61
CA ALA A 124 8.00 16.90 -2.47
C ALA A 124 7.79 15.94 -1.28
N ASP A 125 6.54 15.57 -0.98
CA ASP A 125 6.23 14.61 0.07
C ASP A 125 6.76 13.19 -0.23
N LEU A 126 6.72 12.76 -1.50
CA LEU A 126 7.32 11.48 -1.91
C LEU A 126 8.84 11.52 -1.88
N GLU A 127 9.46 12.65 -2.23
CA GLU A 127 10.91 12.85 -2.11
C GLU A 127 11.37 12.75 -0.66
N GLU A 128 10.59 13.30 0.30
CA GLU A 128 10.84 13.12 1.73
C GLU A 128 10.82 11.63 2.13
N SER A 129 9.83 10.87 1.66
CA SER A 129 9.74 9.42 1.89
C SER A 129 10.94 8.68 1.30
N MET A 130 11.38 9.03 0.11
CA MET A 130 12.59 8.47 -0.52
C MET A 130 13.86 8.81 0.26
N GLU A 131 13.94 10.01 0.82
CA GLU A 131 15.09 10.41 1.67
C GLU A 131 15.12 9.62 2.99
N LEU A 132 13.94 9.35 3.60
CA LEU A 132 13.84 8.45 4.76
C LEU A 132 14.33 7.04 4.40
N ALA A 133 13.87 6.50 3.26
CA ALA A 133 14.32 5.20 2.77
C ALA A 133 15.84 5.16 2.55
N ARG A 134 16.39 6.18 1.90
CA ARG A 134 17.84 6.30 1.65
C ARG A 134 18.66 6.35 2.94
N LYS A 135 18.21 7.13 3.94
CA LYS A 135 18.86 7.22 5.26
C LYS A 135 18.88 5.89 6.00
N ALA A 136 17.82 5.10 5.88
CA ALA A 136 17.73 3.76 6.47
C ALA A 136 18.56 2.72 5.70
N GLY A 137 19.02 3.03 4.48
CA GLY A 137 19.79 2.12 3.63
C GLY A 137 18.95 1.24 2.70
N ILE A 138 17.69 1.61 2.46
CA ILE A 138 16.84 0.96 1.45
C ILE A 138 17.35 1.38 0.07
N SER A 139 17.65 0.40 -0.79
CA SER A 139 18.11 0.65 -2.15
C SER A 139 16.96 1.13 -3.04
N LYS A 140 17.25 2.01 -3.99
CA LYS A 140 16.24 2.61 -4.87
C LYS A 140 15.48 1.57 -5.71
N ASP A 141 16.12 0.49 -6.08
CA ASP A 141 15.54 -0.64 -6.82
C ASP A 141 14.56 -1.49 -5.99
N GLN A 142 14.49 -1.25 -4.68
CA GLN A 142 13.51 -1.85 -3.76
C GLN A 142 12.26 -0.98 -3.56
N ILE A 143 12.20 0.23 -4.15
CA ILE A 143 11.14 1.21 -3.90
C ILE A 143 10.15 1.24 -5.06
N ILE A 144 8.87 1.16 -4.72
CA ILE A 144 7.73 1.46 -5.58
C ILE A 144 7.08 2.73 -5.01
N LEU A 145 6.65 3.67 -5.86
CA LEU A 145 5.94 4.87 -5.44
C LEU A 145 4.45 4.76 -5.78
N ASP A 146 3.58 5.24 -4.89
CA ASP A 146 2.13 5.31 -5.11
C ASP A 146 1.63 6.75 -4.85
N PRO A 147 0.95 7.40 -5.80
CA PRO A 147 0.40 8.75 -5.63
C PRO A 147 -0.71 8.83 -4.57
N GLY A 148 -1.20 7.71 -4.06
CA GLY A 148 -2.21 7.66 -2.99
C GLY A 148 -3.59 8.14 -3.44
N VAL A 149 -4.09 7.66 -4.56
CA VAL A 149 -5.45 7.95 -5.03
C VAL A 149 -6.47 7.56 -3.96
N GLY A 150 -7.36 8.49 -3.59
CA GLY A 150 -8.39 8.28 -2.55
C GLY A 150 -7.95 8.64 -1.14
N PHE A 151 -6.70 9.11 -0.94
CA PHE A 151 -6.17 9.51 0.36
C PHE A 151 -5.82 11.00 0.38
N ALA A 152 -6.35 11.75 1.35
CA ALA A 152 -6.07 13.18 1.56
C ALA A 152 -6.12 14.02 0.27
N LYS A 153 -7.07 13.77 -0.61
CA LYS A 153 -7.22 14.44 -1.92
C LYS A 153 -8.68 14.72 -2.25
N SER A 154 -8.94 15.88 -2.89
CA SER A 154 -10.23 16.14 -3.53
C SER A 154 -10.45 15.22 -4.75
N VAL A 155 -11.65 15.26 -5.35
CA VAL A 155 -11.92 14.51 -6.60
C VAL A 155 -11.01 15.00 -7.72
N GLU A 156 -10.88 16.31 -7.88
CA GLU A 156 -10.05 16.95 -8.91
C GLU A 156 -8.56 16.60 -8.74
N GLN A 157 -8.07 16.61 -7.49
CA GLN A 157 -6.69 16.20 -7.16
C GLN A 157 -6.44 14.72 -7.44
N ASN A 158 -7.42 13.86 -7.18
CA ASN A 158 -7.32 12.45 -7.54
C ASN A 158 -7.25 12.26 -9.07
N LEU A 159 -8.08 12.96 -9.83
CA LEU A 159 -8.05 12.92 -11.29
C LEU A 159 -6.74 13.49 -11.84
N GLU A 160 -6.22 14.57 -11.25
CA GLU A 160 -4.92 15.12 -11.62
C GLU A 160 -3.78 14.13 -11.33
N ALA A 161 -3.78 13.47 -10.16
CA ALA A 161 -2.79 12.45 -9.81
C ALA A 161 -2.80 11.27 -10.79
N ILE A 162 -4.00 10.82 -11.19
CA ILE A 162 -4.16 9.75 -12.18
C ILE A 162 -3.64 10.20 -13.55
N GLY A 163 -4.09 11.37 -14.02
CA GLY A 163 -3.73 11.89 -15.35
C GLY A 163 -2.24 12.22 -15.50
N LYS A 164 -1.58 12.59 -14.41
CA LYS A 164 -0.16 12.96 -14.37
C LYS A 164 0.75 11.94 -13.70
N VAL A 165 0.26 10.72 -13.47
CA VAL A 165 1.02 9.66 -12.77
C VAL A 165 2.39 9.42 -13.41
N GLY A 166 2.51 9.58 -14.72
CA GLY A 166 3.77 9.44 -15.45
C GLY A 166 4.87 10.42 -15.00
N GLU A 167 4.51 11.57 -14.38
CA GLU A 167 5.51 12.48 -13.84
C GLU A 167 6.31 11.88 -12.68
N LEU A 168 5.76 10.89 -11.96
CA LEU A 168 6.47 10.20 -10.87
C LEU A 168 7.61 9.31 -11.36
N LEU A 169 7.65 8.97 -12.65
CA LEU A 169 8.75 8.22 -13.25
C LEU A 169 10.08 8.99 -13.23
N GLU A 170 10.04 10.32 -13.05
CA GLU A 170 11.25 11.14 -12.86
C GLU A 170 12.09 10.72 -11.65
N PHE A 171 11.45 10.13 -10.63
CA PHE A 171 12.14 9.56 -9.47
C PHE A 171 12.92 8.29 -9.81
N GLY A 172 12.69 7.68 -11.00
CA GLY A 172 13.36 6.47 -11.47
C GLY A 172 13.02 5.24 -10.64
N CYS A 173 11.81 5.20 -10.07
CA CYS A 173 11.20 4.06 -9.40
C CYS A 173 9.97 3.58 -10.18
N PRO A 174 9.58 2.30 -10.09
CA PRO A 174 8.27 1.85 -10.52
C PRO A 174 7.15 2.62 -9.81
N VAL A 175 6.00 2.75 -10.47
CA VAL A 175 4.83 3.44 -9.90
C VAL A 175 3.66 2.47 -9.83
N LEU A 176 3.07 2.34 -8.64
CA LEU A 176 1.81 1.65 -8.40
C LEU A 176 0.67 2.66 -8.50
N LEU A 177 -0.32 2.40 -9.33
CA LEU A 177 -1.54 3.20 -9.43
C LEU A 177 -2.74 2.40 -8.95
N ALA A 178 -3.15 2.62 -7.71
CA ALA A 178 -4.25 1.92 -7.07
C ALA A 178 -5.57 2.68 -7.26
N THR A 179 -6.33 2.36 -8.30
CA THR A 179 -7.61 3.03 -8.63
C THR A 179 -8.83 2.14 -8.52
N SER A 180 -8.64 0.81 -8.47
CA SER A 180 -9.73 -0.16 -8.53
C SER A 180 -10.86 0.15 -7.54
N ARG A 181 -12.07 0.36 -8.06
CA ARG A 181 -13.31 0.62 -7.34
C ARG A 181 -13.27 1.76 -6.33
N LYS A 182 -12.27 2.64 -6.41
CA LYS A 182 -12.13 3.77 -5.49
C LYS A 182 -13.26 4.80 -5.66
N SER A 183 -13.47 5.60 -4.61
CA SER A 183 -14.54 6.59 -4.56
C SER A 183 -14.45 7.67 -5.63
N VAL A 184 -13.25 7.95 -6.16
CA VAL A 184 -13.05 8.88 -7.27
C VAL A 184 -13.83 8.45 -8.50
N ILE A 185 -13.86 7.14 -8.82
CA ILE A 185 -14.65 6.59 -9.95
C ILE A 185 -16.14 6.86 -9.72
N GLY A 186 -16.66 6.45 -8.55
CA GLY A 186 -18.06 6.66 -8.23
C GLY A 186 -18.50 8.12 -8.23
N LYS A 187 -17.64 9.02 -7.71
CA LYS A 187 -17.94 10.46 -7.67
C LYS A 187 -17.85 11.13 -9.06
N THR A 188 -16.98 10.62 -9.94
CA THR A 188 -16.79 11.18 -11.29
C THR A 188 -17.86 10.69 -12.25
N LEU A 189 -18.27 9.42 -12.14
CA LEU A 189 -19.18 8.78 -13.07
C LEU A 189 -20.60 8.58 -12.51
N ASP A 190 -20.86 9.05 -11.27
CA ASP A 190 -22.11 8.84 -10.54
C ASP A 190 -22.50 7.34 -10.42
N LEU A 191 -21.52 6.52 -9.97
CA LEU A 191 -21.64 5.08 -9.88
C LEU A 191 -21.60 4.56 -8.44
N GLU A 192 -22.48 3.61 -8.14
CA GLU A 192 -22.42 2.84 -6.90
C GLU A 192 -21.20 1.92 -6.84
N VAL A 193 -20.84 1.41 -5.66
CA VAL A 193 -19.59 0.67 -5.43
C VAL A 193 -19.46 -0.58 -6.32
N ASP A 194 -20.53 -1.30 -6.51
CA ASP A 194 -20.61 -2.52 -7.34
C ASP A 194 -20.54 -2.26 -8.85
N GLN A 195 -20.79 -1.01 -9.27
CA GLN A 195 -20.79 -0.58 -10.67
C GLN A 195 -19.44 0.02 -11.13
N ARG A 196 -18.43 0.08 -10.27
CA ARG A 196 -17.13 0.76 -10.54
C ARG A 196 -16.09 -0.13 -11.21
N LEU A 197 -16.46 -1.29 -11.73
CA LEU A 197 -15.48 -2.23 -12.29
C LEU A 197 -14.78 -1.69 -13.55
N GLU A 198 -15.54 -1.01 -14.41
CA GLU A 198 -15.07 -0.53 -15.72
C GLU A 198 -14.67 0.94 -15.73
N GLY A 199 -14.70 1.63 -14.57
CA GLY A 199 -14.41 3.06 -14.45
C GLY A 199 -12.94 3.40 -14.25
#